data_22d77afb267f8f48989fb1beee950b9c
#
_entry.id   22d77afb267f8f48989fb1beee950b9c
#
_cell.length_a   1.000
_cell.length_b   1.000
_cell.length_c   1.000
_cell.angle_alpha   90.00
_cell.angle_beta   90.00
_cell.angle_gamma   90.00
#
_symmetry.space_group_name_H-M   'P 1'
#
loop_
_entity.id
_entity.type
_entity.pdbx_description
1 polymer ?
#
loop_
_entity_poly.entity_id
_entity_poly.type
_entity_poly.pdbx_seq_one_letter_code
_entity_poly.pdbx_strand_id
1 'polypeptide(L)'
;MVFAIAKIYFIGINFNAANDLAEVPAVLFHGLRLDLSIVGYVIVIPLLLSLLSLALPRAASVINKVYWSFIGIVIVIIVAVDPYFFSYWGQKTNLGFTQFLGKENAGLGSIETSTYVIALGFMAIALLWFFKSGLKCLELPKRASWFTSIILIGVSVLMIRGGIGKVPINISSAYYSSNNLYNNAALNSVWNFLAAEFEKDKHKPLVFFDSKDEAERILASYKSDTVDYRSLVETNDSTNVVLIVLESFSAKTVGFISGDKYGSTPELDKLMGEGIAYKNAYAASFRSDKGLL
;
A
#
# COMPACT_ATOMS: atom_id res chain seq x y z
N MET A 1 17.48 10.73 -5.99
CA MET A 1 17.22 11.84 -5.04
C MET A 1 15.74 11.89 -4.62
N VAL A 2 14.76 12.05 -5.52
CA VAL A 2 13.33 12.16 -5.15
C VAL A 2 12.86 10.98 -4.28
N PHE A 3 13.11 9.74 -4.70
CA PHE A 3 12.69 8.55 -3.93
C PHE A 3 13.46 8.36 -2.61
N ALA A 4 14.70 8.85 -2.51
CA ALA A 4 15.41 8.86 -1.23
C ALA A 4 14.73 9.83 -0.24
N ILE A 5 14.35 11.02 -0.69
CA ILE A 5 13.59 11.99 0.11
C ILE A 5 12.22 11.39 0.52
N ALA A 6 11.55 10.69 -0.39
CA ALA A 6 10.28 10.01 -0.12
C ALA A 6 10.41 8.98 1.01
N LYS A 7 11.48 8.18 1.02
CA LYS A 7 11.76 7.18 2.07
C LYS A 7 12.05 7.84 3.42
N ILE A 8 12.84 8.91 3.42
CA ILE A 8 13.13 9.68 4.64
C ILE A 8 11.85 10.32 5.19
N TYR A 9 11.01 10.89 4.32
CA TYR A 9 9.71 11.42 4.68
C TYR A 9 8.79 10.34 5.26
N PHE A 10 8.74 9.15 4.64
CA PHE A 10 7.97 8.01 5.14
C PHE A 10 8.39 7.60 6.56
N ILE A 11 9.70 7.48 6.80
CA ILE A 11 10.24 7.16 8.13
C ILE A 11 9.93 8.28 9.12
N GLY A 12 10.06 9.55 8.71
CA GLY A 12 9.80 10.72 9.56
C GLY A 12 8.37 10.79 10.07
N ILE A 13 7.39 10.54 9.21
CA ILE A 13 5.97 10.48 9.60
C ILE A 13 5.68 9.29 10.54
N ASN A 14 6.36 8.17 10.34
CA ASN A 14 6.18 6.95 11.13
C ASN A 14 7.29 6.78 12.19
N PHE A 15 7.89 7.87 12.66
CA PHE A 15 9.09 7.85 13.51
C PHE A 15 8.90 7.06 14.81
N ASN A 16 7.74 7.18 15.46
CA ASN A 16 7.44 6.45 16.70
C ASN A 16 7.47 4.92 16.53
N ALA A 17 7.25 4.42 15.31
CA ALA A 17 7.34 3.00 14.97
C ALA A 17 8.74 2.62 14.43
N ALA A 18 9.57 3.62 14.07
CA ALA A 18 10.89 3.38 13.48
C ALA A 18 11.95 2.93 14.48
N ASN A 19 11.85 3.30 15.76
CA ASN A 19 12.76 2.96 16.87
C ASN A 19 14.27 3.23 16.65
N ASP A 20 14.76 3.18 15.40
CA ASP A 20 16.19 3.36 15.09
C ASP A 20 16.41 4.04 13.72
N LEU A 21 17.03 5.22 13.74
CA LEU A 21 17.42 5.95 12.52
C LEU A 21 18.68 5.37 11.85
N ALA A 22 19.45 4.53 12.53
CA ALA A 22 20.62 3.88 11.93
C ALA A 22 20.25 2.94 10.77
N GLU A 23 18.96 2.52 10.68
CA GLU A 23 18.44 1.72 9.56
C GLU A 23 18.19 2.50 8.26
N VAL A 24 18.22 3.85 8.29
CA VAL A 24 17.95 4.67 7.09
C VAL A 24 18.89 4.35 5.93
N PRO A 25 20.22 4.18 6.08
CA PRO A 25 21.08 3.76 4.99
C PRO A 25 20.69 2.41 4.39
N ALA A 26 20.32 1.43 5.21
CA ALA A 26 19.88 0.12 4.75
C ALA A 26 18.57 0.23 3.96
N VAL A 27 17.61 1.01 4.43
CA VAL A 27 16.35 1.32 3.71
C VAL A 27 16.63 1.89 2.32
N LEU A 28 17.54 2.86 2.23
CA LEU A 28 17.91 3.49 0.95
C LEU A 28 18.59 2.48 0.01
N PHE A 29 19.49 1.66 0.53
CA PHE A 29 20.23 0.66 -0.25
C PHE A 29 19.30 -0.44 -0.79
N HIS A 30 18.50 -1.08 0.08
CA HIS A 30 17.61 -2.16 -0.32
C HIS A 30 16.47 -1.68 -1.22
N GLY A 31 16.02 -0.42 -1.05
CA GLY A 31 15.01 0.17 -1.93
C GLY A 31 15.52 0.64 -3.29
N LEU A 32 16.85 0.75 -3.50
CA LEU A 32 17.44 1.34 -4.70
C LEU A 32 17.03 0.61 -5.99
N ARG A 33 16.94 -0.72 -5.96
CA ARG A 33 16.56 -1.51 -7.14
C ARG A 33 15.14 -1.20 -7.62
N LEU A 34 14.19 -1.03 -6.70
CA LEU A 34 12.81 -0.65 -7.04
C LEU A 34 12.74 0.80 -7.51
N ASP A 35 13.53 1.70 -6.91
CA ASP A 35 13.63 3.08 -7.36
C ASP A 35 14.13 3.17 -8.80
N LEU A 36 15.20 2.41 -9.13
CA LEU A 36 15.73 2.33 -10.49
C LEU A 36 14.72 1.73 -11.46
N SER A 37 13.94 0.73 -11.03
CA SER A 37 12.90 0.14 -11.87
C SER A 37 11.85 1.19 -12.27
N ILE A 38 11.36 2.00 -11.32
CA ILE A 38 10.43 3.10 -11.63
C ILE A 38 11.07 4.15 -12.51
N VAL A 39 12.32 4.52 -12.25
CA VAL A 39 13.05 5.45 -13.14
C VAL A 39 13.10 4.89 -14.56
N GLY A 40 13.37 3.58 -14.72
CA GLY A 40 13.36 2.91 -16.01
C GLY A 40 12.01 3.07 -16.74
N TYR A 41 10.89 2.79 -16.07
CA TYR A 41 9.55 2.98 -16.64
C TYR A 41 9.28 4.42 -17.07
N VAL A 42 9.60 5.36 -16.20
CA VAL A 42 9.27 6.77 -16.42
C VAL A 42 10.15 7.40 -17.50
N ILE A 43 11.40 6.96 -17.66
CA ILE A 43 12.34 7.56 -18.63
C ILE A 43 12.16 7.06 -20.08
N VAL A 44 11.47 5.92 -20.29
CA VAL A 44 11.27 5.36 -21.64
C VAL A 44 10.60 6.35 -22.58
N ILE A 45 9.53 7.04 -22.12
CA ILE A 45 8.80 8.01 -22.94
C ILE A 45 9.69 9.20 -23.33
N PRO A 46 10.39 9.89 -22.40
CA PRO A 46 11.40 10.89 -22.75
C PRO A 46 12.47 10.42 -23.73
N LEU A 47 12.94 9.17 -23.61
CA LEU A 47 13.92 8.63 -24.54
C LEU A 47 13.34 8.46 -25.97
N LEU A 48 12.10 8.00 -26.08
CA LEU A 48 11.38 7.96 -27.37
C LEU A 48 11.14 9.38 -27.93
N LEU A 49 10.80 10.33 -27.06
CA LEU A 49 10.66 11.73 -27.43
C LEU A 49 11.99 12.36 -27.86
N SER A 50 13.12 11.91 -27.29
CA SER A 50 14.46 12.29 -27.75
C SER A 50 14.71 11.87 -29.19
N LEU A 51 14.28 10.66 -29.60
CA LEU A 51 14.33 10.23 -30.98
C LEU A 51 13.40 11.06 -31.88
N LEU A 52 12.16 11.31 -31.44
CA LEU A 52 11.21 12.16 -32.16
C LEU A 52 11.75 13.58 -32.34
N SER A 53 12.54 14.09 -31.40
CA SER A 53 13.12 15.44 -31.47
C SER A 53 14.09 15.64 -32.63
N LEU A 54 14.62 14.58 -33.23
CA LEU A 54 15.45 14.66 -34.42
C LEU A 54 14.65 15.17 -35.62
N ALA A 55 13.37 14.84 -35.73
CA ALA A 55 12.48 15.28 -36.80
C ALA A 55 11.61 16.46 -36.39
N LEU A 56 11.09 16.47 -35.17
CA LEU A 56 10.10 17.41 -34.66
C LEU A 56 10.49 17.98 -33.28
N PRO A 57 11.56 18.79 -33.19
CA PRO A 57 12.15 19.20 -31.91
C PRO A 57 11.20 20.02 -31.02
N ARG A 58 10.39 20.91 -31.64
CA ARG A 58 9.44 21.73 -30.87
C ARG A 58 8.30 20.89 -30.28
N ALA A 59 7.71 20.01 -31.07
CA ALA A 59 6.63 19.13 -30.62
C ALA A 59 7.12 18.17 -29.52
N ALA A 60 8.26 17.51 -29.72
CA ALA A 60 8.87 16.63 -28.74
C ALA A 60 9.13 17.35 -27.40
N SER A 61 9.65 18.58 -27.44
CA SER A 61 9.90 19.38 -26.23
C SER A 61 8.61 19.73 -25.47
N VAL A 62 7.54 20.11 -26.18
CA VAL A 62 6.25 20.43 -25.56
C VAL A 62 5.65 19.17 -24.92
N ILE A 63 5.62 18.06 -25.66
CA ILE A 63 5.10 16.78 -25.15
C ILE A 63 5.89 16.32 -23.93
N ASN A 64 7.21 16.44 -23.96
CA ASN A 64 8.08 16.09 -22.82
C ASN A 64 7.77 16.92 -21.57
N LYS A 65 7.53 18.23 -21.71
CA LYS A 65 7.16 19.10 -20.58
C LYS A 65 5.80 18.71 -19.99
N VAL A 66 4.81 18.45 -20.84
CA VAL A 66 3.47 18.00 -20.41
C VAL A 66 3.58 16.66 -19.70
N TYR A 67 4.31 15.71 -20.28
CA TYR A 67 4.55 14.39 -19.69
C TYR A 67 5.16 14.47 -18.30
N TRP A 68 6.28 15.19 -18.15
CA TRP A 68 6.95 15.34 -16.87
C TRP A 68 6.10 16.10 -15.86
N SER A 69 5.33 17.12 -16.30
CA SER A 69 4.40 17.82 -15.41
C SER A 69 3.36 16.86 -14.83
N PHE A 70 2.75 16.03 -15.67
CA PHE A 70 1.75 15.05 -15.26
C PHE A 70 2.36 13.99 -14.33
N ILE A 71 3.44 13.34 -14.74
CA ILE A 71 4.10 12.29 -13.95
C ILE A 71 4.63 12.84 -12.63
N GLY A 72 5.19 14.06 -12.63
CA GLY A 72 5.69 14.70 -11.41
C GLY A 72 4.58 14.96 -10.40
N ILE A 73 3.42 15.44 -10.84
CA ILE A 73 2.24 15.63 -9.98
C ILE A 73 1.79 14.29 -9.39
N VAL A 74 1.66 13.25 -10.22
CA VAL A 74 1.23 11.92 -9.77
C VAL A 74 2.19 11.34 -8.73
N ILE A 75 3.51 11.40 -8.99
CA ILE A 75 4.53 10.93 -8.05
C ILE A 75 4.45 11.68 -6.71
N VAL A 76 4.32 13.01 -6.75
CA VAL A 76 4.24 13.82 -5.52
C VAL A 76 3.01 13.48 -4.72
N ILE A 77 1.85 13.29 -5.35
CA ILE A 77 0.61 12.90 -4.67
C ILE A 77 0.78 11.53 -3.99
N ILE A 78 1.26 10.53 -4.71
CA ILE A 78 1.46 9.18 -4.16
C ILE A 78 2.42 9.23 -2.97
N VAL A 79 3.57 9.89 -3.11
CA VAL A 79 4.59 10.01 -2.07
C VAL A 79 4.07 10.77 -0.85
N ALA A 80 3.29 11.82 -1.04
CA ALA A 80 2.76 12.62 0.06
C ALA A 80 1.73 11.87 0.91
N VAL A 81 0.92 11.01 0.30
CA VAL A 81 -0.17 10.28 0.96
C VAL A 81 0.30 8.96 1.59
N ASP A 82 1.28 8.30 0.97
CA ASP A 82 1.72 6.94 1.31
C ASP A 82 2.09 6.71 2.79
N PRO A 83 2.86 7.59 3.48
CA PRO A 83 3.24 7.37 4.87
C PRO A 83 2.05 7.42 5.83
N TYR A 84 1.04 8.20 5.54
CA TYR A 84 -0.17 8.28 6.35
C TYR A 84 -1.05 7.05 6.15
N PHE A 85 -1.13 6.57 4.92
CA PHE A 85 -1.81 5.32 4.62
C PHE A 85 -1.21 4.17 5.44
N PHE A 86 0.11 4.11 5.48
CA PHE A 86 0.80 3.11 6.29
C PHE A 86 0.56 3.31 7.79
N SER A 87 0.56 4.55 8.28
CA SER A 87 0.30 4.87 9.69
C SER A 87 -1.07 4.37 10.16
N TYR A 88 -2.11 4.54 9.34
CA TYR A 88 -3.48 4.16 9.69
C TYR A 88 -3.81 2.70 9.42
N TRP A 89 -3.29 2.11 8.34
CA TRP A 89 -3.69 0.79 7.88
C TRP A 89 -2.57 -0.25 7.86
N GLY A 90 -1.35 0.12 8.23
CA GLY A 90 -0.19 -0.78 8.21
C GLY A 90 0.22 -1.26 6.82
N GLN A 91 -0.32 -0.65 5.76
CA GLN A 91 -0.07 -0.98 4.36
C GLN A 91 0.22 0.27 3.54
N LYS A 92 1.01 0.10 2.48
CA LYS A 92 1.26 1.17 1.52
C LYS A 92 0.05 1.43 0.62
N THR A 93 -0.01 2.64 0.08
CA THR A 93 -1.08 3.11 -0.81
C THR A 93 -1.23 2.20 -2.03
N ASN A 94 -2.47 1.84 -2.34
CA ASN A 94 -2.88 1.11 -3.55
C ASN A 94 -4.20 1.66 -4.09
N LEU A 95 -4.59 1.29 -5.32
CA LEU A 95 -5.84 1.76 -5.94
C LEU A 95 -7.12 1.27 -5.22
N GLY A 96 -7.03 0.26 -4.35
CA GLY A 96 -8.16 -0.14 -3.50
C GLY A 96 -8.71 1.00 -2.64
N PHE A 97 -7.87 2.01 -2.37
CA PHE A 97 -8.27 3.25 -1.71
C PHE A 97 -9.36 4.03 -2.46
N THR A 98 -9.37 4.00 -3.78
CA THR A 98 -10.38 4.73 -4.57
C THR A 98 -11.81 4.24 -4.30
N GLN A 99 -11.97 3.02 -3.80
CA GLN A 99 -13.29 2.48 -3.40
C GLN A 99 -13.88 3.20 -2.18
N PHE A 100 -13.04 3.89 -1.40
CA PHE A 100 -13.44 4.68 -0.24
C PHE A 100 -13.61 6.17 -0.57
N LEU A 101 -13.14 6.62 -1.74
CA LEU A 101 -13.37 7.98 -2.21
C LEU A 101 -14.84 8.11 -2.65
N GLY A 102 -15.58 9.02 -2.04
CA GLY A 102 -16.97 9.33 -2.42
C GLY A 102 -18.04 8.59 -1.62
N LYS A 103 -17.69 7.74 -0.66
CA LYS A 103 -18.65 7.30 0.36
C LYS A 103 -18.68 8.36 1.46
N GLU A 104 -19.85 8.93 1.68
CA GLU A 104 -20.06 9.92 2.73
C GLU A 104 -19.54 9.39 4.06
N ASN A 105 -18.60 10.15 4.68
CA ASN A 105 -17.95 9.85 5.95
C ASN A 105 -16.94 8.68 5.99
N ALA A 106 -16.57 8.07 4.88
CA ALA A 106 -15.61 6.98 4.88
C ALA A 106 -14.17 7.48 5.09
N GLY A 107 -13.74 7.55 6.32
CA GLY A 107 -12.33 7.63 6.70
C GLY A 107 -11.66 9.02 6.61
N LEU A 108 -12.08 9.89 5.70
CA LEU A 108 -11.46 11.22 5.56
C LEU A 108 -11.77 12.15 6.74
N GLY A 109 -12.97 12.04 7.32
CA GLY A 109 -13.37 12.85 8.50
C GLY A 109 -12.68 12.45 9.80
N SER A 110 -12.06 11.26 9.84
CA SER A 110 -11.35 10.76 11.03
C SER A 110 -9.87 11.14 11.05
N ILE A 111 -9.36 11.76 9.98
CA ILE A 111 -7.96 12.15 9.88
C ILE A 111 -7.76 13.48 10.60
N GLU A 112 -6.78 13.54 11.48
CA GLU A 112 -6.44 14.78 12.18
C GLU A 112 -6.09 15.92 11.23
N THR A 113 -6.54 17.14 11.52
CA THR A 113 -6.25 18.34 10.73
C THR A 113 -4.74 18.55 10.54
N SER A 114 -3.93 18.23 11.55
CA SER A 114 -2.47 18.27 11.51
C SER A 114 -1.90 17.44 10.37
N THR A 115 -2.44 16.25 10.14
CA THR A 115 -2.06 15.34 9.05
C THR A 115 -2.27 15.98 7.67
N TYR A 116 -3.44 16.59 7.47
CA TYR A 116 -3.73 17.31 6.21
C TYR A 116 -2.77 18.47 5.99
N VAL A 117 -2.49 19.27 7.02
CA VAL A 117 -1.61 20.43 6.91
C VAL A 117 -0.19 19.99 6.52
N ILE A 118 0.35 18.94 7.17
CA ILE A 118 1.70 18.44 6.86
C ILE A 118 1.76 17.83 5.46
N ALA A 119 0.79 17.01 5.08
CA ALA A 119 0.76 16.36 3.76
C ALA A 119 0.62 17.40 2.62
N LEU A 120 -0.30 18.36 2.78
CA LEU A 120 -0.48 19.44 1.80
C LEU A 120 0.73 20.38 1.75
N GLY A 121 1.33 20.69 2.90
CA GLY A 121 2.56 21.47 2.98
C GLY A 121 3.72 20.79 2.26
N PHE A 122 3.95 19.50 2.50
CA PHE A 122 4.95 18.71 1.78
C PHE A 122 4.66 18.70 0.28
N MET A 123 3.42 18.44 -0.12
CA MET A 123 3.01 18.42 -1.52
C MET A 123 3.25 19.77 -2.20
N ALA A 124 2.86 20.87 -1.56
CA ALA A 124 3.08 22.21 -2.09
C ALA A 124 4.57 22.52 -2.29
N ILE A 125 5.41 22.24 -1.28
CA ILE A 125 6.86 22.45 -1.36
C ILE A 125 7.48 21.58 -2.46
N ALA A 126 7.11 20.30 -2.53
CA ALA A 126 7.62 19.37 -3.54
C ALA A 126 7.22 19.80 -4.97
N LEU A 127 5.98 20.22 -5.19
CA LEU A 127 5.52 20.71 -6.48
C LEU A 127 6.19 22.04 -6.87
N LEU A 128 6.31 22.99 -5.93
CA LEU A 128 7.02 24.24 -6.16
C LEU A 128 8.48 24.01 -6.57
N TRP A 129 9.18 23.13 -5.84
CA TRP A 129 10.55 22.76 -6.18
C TRP A 129 10.60 22.07 -7.55
N PHE A 130 9.70 21.13 -7.83
CA PHE A 130 9.65 20.40 -9.08
C PHE A 130 9.42 21.33 -10.28
N PHE A 131 8.43 22.20 -10.23
CA PHE A 131 8.13 23.13 -11.33
C PHE A 131 9.20 24.22 -11.48
N LYS A 132 9.80 24.70 -10.40
CA LYS A 132 10.80 25.76 -10.44
C LYS A 132 12.18 25.28 -10.90
N SER A 133 12.59 24.08 -10.49
CA SER A 133 13.95 23.57 -10.69
C SER A 133 13.99 22.19 -11.35
N GLY A 134 13.15 21.27 -10.93
CA GLY A 134 13.16 19.88 -11.39
C GLY A 134 12.85 19.74 -12.87
N LEU A 135 11.85 20.43 -13.36
CA LEU A 135 11.44 20.36 -14.77
C LEU A 135 12.56 20.80 -15.74
N LYS A 136 13.39 21.76 -15.34
CA LYS A 136 14.55 22.19 -16.13
C LYS A 136 15.60 21.11 -16.30
N CYS A 137 15.80 20.28 -15.26
CA CYS A 137 16.73 19.16 -15.31
C CYS A 137 16.24 18.00 -16.21
N LEU A 138 14.95 17.98 -16.55
CA LEU A 138 14.31 16.94 -17.32
C LEU A 138 14.02 17.36 -18.79
N GLU A 139 14.59 18.46 -19.24
CA GLU A 139 14.50 18.91 -20.63
C GLU A 139 15.22 17.91 -21.56
N LEU A 140 14.68 17.77 -22.77
CA LEU A 140 15.34 16.96 -23.79
C LEU A 140 16.70 17.58 -24.18
N PRO A 141 17.69 16.75 -24.49
CA PRO A 141 19.01 17.24 -24.87
C PRO A 141 18.93 18.06 -26.17
N LYS A 142 19.63 19.20 -26.22
CA LYS A 142 19.67 20.09 -27.40
C LYS A 142 20.22 19.40 -28.65
N ARG A 143 21.05 18.39 -28.47
CA ARG A 143 21.60 17.53 -29.53
C ARG A 143 21.31 16.09 -29.18
N ALA A 144 20.14 15.61 -29.61
CA ALA A 144 19.81 14.20 -29.49
C ALA A 144 20.64 13.38 -30.47
N SER A 145 21.11 12.20 -30.02
CA SER A 145 21.75 11.22 -30.88
C SER A 145 20.89 9.95 -30.86
N TRP A 146 20.53 9.45 -32.03
CA TRP A 146 19.75 8.22 -32.15
C TRP A 146 20.48 7.04 -31.47
N PHE A 147 21.81 6.99 -31.58
CA PHE A 147 22.62 5.94 -31.00
C PHE A 147 22.59 5.95 -29.47
N THR A 148 22.80 7.11 -28.84
CA THR A 148 22.72 7.24 -27.38
C THR A 148 21.30 6.98 -26.86
N SER A 149 20.28 7.42 -27.58
CA SER A 149 18.88 7.18 -27.17
C SER A 149 18.54 5.68 -27.20
N ILE A 150 18.99 4.92 -28.21
CA ILE A 150 18.77 3.47 -28.28
C ILE A 150 19.49 2.74 -27.15
N ILE A 151 20.74 3.10 -26.86
CA ILE A 151 21.49 2.50 -25.74
C ILE A 151 20.76 2.76 -24.43
N LEU A 152 20.32 4.00 -24.19
CA LEU A 152 19.60 4.36 -22.96
C LEU A 152 18.24 3.67 -22.85
N ILE A 153 17.54 3.43 -23.95
CA ILE A 153 16.34 2.60 -23.98
C ILE A 153 16.69 1.16 -23.56
N GLY A 154 17.75 0.57 -24.06
CA GLY A 154 18.23 -0.75 -23.64
C GLY A 154 18.56 -0.80 -22.14
N VAL A 155 19.24 0.22 -21.63
CA VAL A 155 19.52 0.37 -20.19
C VAL A 155 18.24 0.50 -19.38
N SER A 156 17.25 1.28 -19.86
CA SER A 156 15.97 1.44 -19.17
C SER A 156 15.20 0.12 -19.06
N VAL A 157 15.25 -0.75 -20.06
CA VAL A 157 14.67 -2.09 -20.01
C VAL A 157 15.33 -2.95 -18.92
N LEU A 158 16.66 -2.88 -18.77
CA LEU A 158 17.37 -3.56 -17.68
C LEU A 158 16.98 -3.00 -16.30
N MET A 159 16.81 -1.68 -16.19
CA MET A 159 16.33 -1.04 -14.95
C MET A 159 14.91 -1.49 -14.61
N ILE A 160 14.00 -1.51 -15.58
CA ILE A 160 12.61 -2.00 -15.42
C ILE A 160 12.62 -3.42 -14.89
N ARG A 161 13.44 -4.30 -15.49
CA ARG A 161 13.56 -5.69 -15.06
C ARG A 161 14.21 -5.84 -13.67
N GLY A 162 14.93 -4.83 -13.19
CA GLY A 162 15.68 -4.86 -11.94
C GLY A 162 17.03 -5.60 -12.03
N GLY A 163 17.58 -5.74 -13.25
CA GLY A 163 18.87 -6.36 -13.55
C GLY A 163 18.80 -7.57 -14.48
N ILE A 164 19.89 -8.33 -14.57
CA ILE A 164 20.08 -9.48 -15.47
C ILE A 164 19.70 -10.83 -14.82
N GLY A 165 19.14 -10.82 -13.61
CA GLY A 165 18.75 -12.02 -12.89
C GLY A 165 17.67 -12.86 -13.62
N LYS A 166 17.48 -14.13 -13.21
CA LYS A 166 16.45 -15.01 -13.81
C LYS A 166 15.04 -14.51 -13.56
N VAL A 167 14.78 -13.97 -12.37
CA VAL A 167 13.46 -13.48 -11.96
C VAL A 167 13.40 -11.96 -12.07
N PRO A 168 12.35 -11.39 -12.68
CA PRO A 168 12.11 -9.95 -12.65
C PRO A 168 11.99 -9.44 -11.22
N ILE A 169 12.26 -8.13 -11.03
CA ILE A 169 12.13 -7.48 -9.73
C ILE A 169 10.67 -7.55 -9.26
N ASN A 170 10.50 -7.78 -7.97
CA ASN A 170 9.21 -7.81 -7.30
C ASN A 170 9.29 -7.12 -5.92
N ILE A 171 8.17 -7.04 -5.22
CA ILE A 171 8.04 -6.39 -3.91
C ILE A 171 9.01 -6.95 -2.87
N SER A 172 9.27 -8.27 -2.88
CA SER A 172 10.15 -8.92 -1.91
C SER A 172 11.62 -8.50 -2.04
N SER A 173 11.99 -7.87 -3.16
CA SER A 173 13.34 -7.33 -3.37
C SER A 173 13.71 -6.21 -2.39
N ALA A 174 12.73 -5.56 -1.76
CA ALA A 174 12.95 -4.52 -0.75
C ALA A 174 12.88 -5.07 0.68
N TYR A 175 12.48 -6.32 0.88
CA TYR A 175 12.29 -6.91 2.21
C TYR A 175 13.60 -7.48 2.71
N TYR A 176 14.15 -6.89 3.78
CA TYR A 176 15.44 -7.25 4.35
C TYR A 176 15.44 -7.32 5.88
N SER A 177 14.43 -6.69 6.52
CA SER A 177 14.36 -6.54 7.97
C SER A 177 13.23 -7.38 8.57
N SER A 178 13.36 -7.79 9.83
CA SER A 178 12.26 -8.33 10.63
C SER A 178 11.22 -7.27 11.00
N ASN A 179 11.60 -5.98 10.96
CA ASN A 179 10.68 -4.88 11.19
C ASN A 179 9.96 -4.50 9.90
N ASN A 180 8.63 -4.68 9.89
CA ASN A 180 7.78 -4.40 8.74
C ASN A 180 7.83 -2.94 8.27
N LEU A 181 8.06 -1.99 9.19
CA LEU A 181 8.17 -0.58 8.84
C LEU A 181 9.36 -0.33 7.89
N TYR A 182 10.54 -0.89 8.17
CA TYR A 182 11.72 -0.67 7.33
C TYR A 182 11.59 -1.34 5.97
N ASN A 183 10.93 -2.50 5.90
CA ASN A 183 10.60 -3.14 4.62
C ASN A 183 9.68 -2.27 3.77
N ASN A 184 8.64 -1.69 4.39
CA ASN A 184 7.74 -0.78 3.69
C ASN A 184 8.40 0.56 3.37
N ALA A 185 9.30 1.07 4.21
CA ALA A 185 10.07 2.27 3.91
C ALA A 185 11.03 2.06 2.72
N ALA A 186 11.64 0.87 2.59
CA ALA A 186 12.50 0.52 1.46
C ALA A 186 11.70 0.35 0.16
N LEU A 187 10.46 -0.11 0.25
CA LEU A 187 9.58 -0.30 -0.88
C LEU A 187 9.19 1.04 -1.51
N ASN A 188 9.45 1.20 -2.80
CA ASN A 188 9.08 2.41 -3.53
C ASN A 188 7.56 2.57 -3.62
N SER A 189 7.03 3.72 -3.20
CA SER A 189 5.58 3.99 -3.13
C SER A 189 4.91 3.92 -4.49
N VAL A 190 5.54 4.47 -5.54
CA VAL A 190 5.00 4.47 -6.91
C VAL A 190 5.05 3.06 -7.49
N TRP A 191 6.14 2.33 -7.26
CA TRP A 191 6.25 0.93 -7.71
C TRP A 191 5.17 0.06 -7.05
N ASN A 192 4.98 0.19 -5.73
CA ASN A 192 3.95 -0.53 -4.99
C ASN A 192 2.54 -0.22 -5.51
N PHE A 193 2.25 1.07 -5.75
CA PHE A 193 0.97 1.51 -6.26
C PHE A 193 0.64 0.86 -7.63
N LEU A 194 1.60 0.85 -8.54
CA LEU A 194 1.44 0.22 -9.86
C LEU A 194 1.39 -1.30 -9.78
N ALA A 195 2.27 -1.93 -9.00
CA ALA A 195 2.32 -3.39 -8.86
C ALA A 195 1.01 -3.95 -8.28
N ALA A 196 0.44 -3.30 -7.28
CA ALA A 196 -0.82 -3.72 -6.67
C ALA A 196 -1.98 -3.76 -7.68
N GLU A 197 -1.97 -2.88 -8.69
CA GLU A 197 -3.00 -2.88 -9.73
C GLU A 197 -2.79 -3.98 -10.76
N PHE A 198 -1.55 -4.22 -11.18
CA PHE A 198 -1.21 -5.31 -12.10
C PHE A 198 -1.38 -6.70 -11.49
N GLU A 199 -1.33 -6.83 -10.16
CA GLU A 199 -1.57 -8.09 -9.45
C GLU A 199 -3.04 -8.39 -9.24
N LYS A 200 -3.91 -7.38 -9.20
CA LYS A 200 -5.34 -7.52 -8.95
C LYS A 200 -6.03 -8.47 -9.94
N ASP A 201 -5.64 -8.41 -11.21
CA ASP A 201 -6.19 -9.27 -12.26
C ASP A 201 -5.61 -10.70 -12.27
N LYS A 202 -4.51 -10.95 -11.56
CA LYS A 202 -3.88 -12.27 -11.51
C LYS A 202 -4.52 -13.21 -10.50
N HIS A 203 -5.27 -12.68 -9.55
CA HIS A 203 -6.02 -13.48 -8.59
C HIS A 203 -7.37 -13.92 -9.19
N LYS A 204 -7.30 -14.72 -10.27
CA LYS A 204 -8.44 -15.58 -10.58
C LYS A 204 -8.67 -16.45 -9.34
N PRO A 205 -9.93 -16.60 -8.88
CA PRO A 205 -10.21 -17.52 -7.79
C PRO A 205 -9.58 -18.87 -8.17
N LEU A 206 -8.70 -19.36 -7.30
CA LEU A 206 -8.14 -20.70 -7.49
C LEU A 206 -9.31 -21.66 -7.42
N VAL A 207 -9.76 -22.15 -8.56
CA VAL A 207 -10.79 -23.16 -8.65
C VAL A 207 -10.08 -24.48 -8.34
N PHE A 208 -10.17 -24.92 -7.10
CA PHE A 208 -9.59 -26.19 -6.64
C PHE A 208 -10.49 -27.40 -6.91
N PHE A 209 -11.72 -27.15 -7.42
CA PHE A 209 -12.73 -28.17 -7.62
C PHE A 209 -13.30 -28.07 -9.03
N ASP A 210 -13.48 -29.21 -9.67
CA ASP A 210 -14.01 -29.27 -11.03
C ASP A 210 -15.52 -28.95 -11.09
N SER A 211 -16.23 -29.08 -9.97
CA SER A 211 -17.65 -28.75 -9.86
C SER A 211 -18.02 -28.26 -8.45
N LYS A 212 -19.15 -27.53 -8.38
CA LYS A 212 -19.74 -27.10 -7.11
C LYS A 212 -20.12 -28.30 -6.23
N ASP A 213 -20.64 -29.38 -6.85
CA ASP A 213 -21.05 -30.59 -6.13
C ASP A 213 -19.86 -31.32 -5.50
N GLU A 214 -18.71 -31.30 -6.14
CA GLU A 214 -17.47 -31.84 -5.58
C GLU A 214 -17.01 -31.00 -4.37
N ALA A 215 -17.04 -29.68 -4.48
CA ALA A 215 -16.72 -28.78 -3.38
C ALA A 215 -17.66 -29.02 -2.18
N GLU A 216 -18.96 -29.19 -2.43
CA GLU A 216 -19.96 -29.47 -1.38
C GLU A 216 -19.74 -30.84 -0.72
N ARG A 217 -19.39 -31.88 -1.49
CA ARG A 217 -19.03 -33.20 -0.93
C ARG A 217 -17.82 -33.14 -0.03
N ILE A 218 -16.76 -32.45 -0.48
CA ILE A 218 -15.54 -32.29 0.31
C ILE A 218 -15.86 -31.46 1.56
N LEU A 219 -16.61 -30.38 1.46
CA LEU A 219 -17.03 -29.58 2.60
C LEU A 219 -17.87 -30.40 3.59
N ALA A 220 -18.77 -31.26 3.08
CA ALA A 220 -19.57 -32.16 3.91
C ALA A 220 -18.70 -33.20 4.64
N SER A 221 -17.60 -33.67 4.03
CA SER A 221 -16.67 -34.60 4.69
C SER A 221 -15.89 -33.98 5.85
N TYR A 222 -15.72 -32.63 5.83
CA TYR A 222 -15.11 -31.89 6.94
C TYR A 222 -16.13 -31.45 8.00
N LYS A 223 -17.43 -31.44 7.68
CA LYS A 223 -18.49 -31.28 8.68
C LYS A 223 -18.59 -32.61 9.42
N SER A 224 -17.83 -32.75 10.46
CA SER A 224 -17.90 -33.90 11.34
C SER A 224 -19.26 -33.91 12.04
N ASP A 225 -20.06 -34.95 11.83
CA ASP A 225 -21.28 -35.21 12.61
C ASP A 225 -20.97 -35.48 14.10
N THR A 226 -19.69 -35.53 14.46
CA THR A 226 -19.18 -35.81 15.81
C THR A 226 -18.72 -34.56 16.58
N VAL A 227 -18.88 -33.35 16.04
CA VAL A 227 -18.69 -32.15 16.86
C VAL A 227 -19.88 -32.11 17.81
N ASP A 228 -19.63 -32.49 19.06
CA ASP A 228 -20.55 -32.30 20.17
C ASP A 228 -20.76 -30.78 20.35
N TYR A 229 -21.73 -30.24 19.62
CA TYR A 229 -22.19 -28.87 19.81
C TYR A 229 -22.89 -28.81 21.16
N ARG A 230 -22.12 -28.70 22.23
CA ARG A 230 -22.69 -28.33 23.51
C ARG A 230 -23.33 -26.97 23.34
N SER A 231 -24.65 -26.94 23.41
CA SER A 231 -25.36 -25.68 23.54
C SER A 231 -24.83 -24.98 24.80
N LEU A 232 -24.08 -23.92 24.62
CA LEU A 232 -23.57 -23.10 25.73
C LEU A 232 -24.67 -22.28 26.40
N VAL A 233 -25.83 -22.21 25.75
CA VAL A 233 -26.99 -21.48 26.25
C VAL A 233 -28.22 -22.39 26.09
N GLU A 234 -28.94 -22.57 27.16
CA GLU A 234 -30.26 -23.22 27.09
C GLU A 234 -31.23 -22.29 26.39
N THR A 235 -31.73 -22.73 25.26
CA THR A 235 -32.69 -21.96 24.46
C THR A 235 -34.06 -22.67 24.49
N ASN A 236 -35.14 -21.89 24.47
CA ASN A 236 -36.49 -22.36 24.29
C ASN A 236 -37.15 -21.63 23.09
N ASP A 237 -38.36 -22.07 22.67
CA ASP A 237 -39.04 -21.52 21.51
C ASP A 237 -39.36 -20.02 21.59
N SER A 238 -39.23 -19.40 22.79
CA SER A 238 -39.43 -17.98 23.02
C SER A 238 -38.13 -17.17 23.18
N THR A 239 -36.96 -17.81 23.00
CA THR A 239 -35.66 -17.13 23.13
C THR A 239 -35.37 -16.24 21.94
N ASN A 240 -35.16 -14.94 22.18
CA ASN A 240 -34.75 -14.00 21.14
C ASN A 240 -33.23 -13.91 21.13
N VAL A 241 -32.66 -13.84 19.93
CA VAL A 241 -31.21 -13.69 19.71
C VAL A 241 -30.95 -12.33 19.09
N VAL A 242 -30.06 -11.53 19.71
CA VAL A 242 -29.57 -10.27 19.17
C VAL A 242 -28.09 -10.42 18.86
N LEU A 243 -27.73 -10.32 17.57
CA LEU A 243 -26.34 -10.30 17.13
C LEU A 243 -25.88 -8.87 16.96
N ILE A 244 -24.85 -8.47 17.72
CA ILE A 244 -24.24 -7.15 17.61
C ILE A 244 -22.83 -7.32 17.04
N VAL A 245 -22.59 -6.80 15.83
CA VAL A 245 -21.27 -6.77 15.19
C VAL A 245 -20.68 -5.39 15.36
N LEU A 246 -19.59 -5.29 16.12
CA LEU A 246 -18.90 -4.03 16.39
C LEU A 246 -17.83 -3.81 15.31
N GLU A 247 -18.10 -2.90 14.38
CA GLU A 247 -17.18 -2.54 13.30
C GLU A 247 -15.96 -1.78 13.84
N SER A 248 -14.77 -2.14 13.34
CA SER A 248 -13.49 -1.50 13.70
C SER A 248 -13.16 -1.48 15.19
N PHE A 249 -13.74 -2.40 15.94
CA PHE A 249 -13.60 -2.47 17.40
C PHE A 249 -12.36 -3.26 17.78
N SER A 250 -11.37 -2.57 18.38
CA SER A 250 -10.08 -3.17 18.72
C SER A 250 -10.11 -3.86 20.09
N ALA A 251 -9.64 -5.10 20.16
CA ALA A 251 -9.45 -5.82 21.43
C ALA A 251 -8.54 -5.08 22.43
N LYS A 252 -7.68 -4.17 21.97
CA LYS A 252 -6.82 -3.34 22.83
C LYS A 252 -7.59 -2.36 23.69
N THR A 253 -8.80 -1.98 23.28
CA THR A 253 -9.67 -1.05 24.03
C THR A 253 -10.64 -1.77 24.97
N VAL A 254 -10.74 -3.10 24.87
CA VAL A 254 -11.59 -3.92 25.74
C VAL A 254 -10.83 -4.26 27.00
N GLY A 255 -11.25 -3.74 28.14
CA GLY A 255 -10.56 -3.89 29.42
C GLY A 255 -10.41 -5.34 29.86
N PHE A 256 -11.46 -6.15 29.69
CA PHE A 256 -11.46 -7.59 29.99
C PHE A 256 -10.38 -8.39 29.21
N ILE A 257 -10.04 -7.95 28.00
CA ILE A 257 -9.03 -8.59 27.14
C ILE A 257 -7.66 -7.96 27.38
N SER A 258 -7.59 -6.62 27.45
CA SER A 258 -6.35 -5.84 27.57
C SER A 258 -5.79 -5.71 29.00
N GLY A 259 -6.53 -6.15 30.00
CA GLY A 259 -6.19 -5.96 31.41
C GLY A 259 -6.52 -4.57 31.93
N ASP A 260 -7.63 -4.02 31.50
CA ASP A 260 -8.20 -2.71 31.94
C ASP A 260 -7.29 -1.48 31.74
N LYS A 261 -6.42 -1.59 30.76
CA LYS A 261 -5.37 -0.58 30.49
C LYS A 261 -5.93 0.82 30.18
N TYR A 262 -7.17 0.90 29.67
CA TYR A 262 -7.76 2.17 29.19
C TYR A 262 -9.09 2.54 29.85
N GLY A 263 -9.75 1.61 30.55
CA GLY A 263 -11.08 1.83 31.14
C GLY A 263 -12.15 2.29 30.15
N SER A 264 -11.99 1.93 28.86
CA SER A 264 -12.83 2.45 27.76
C SER A 264 -14.16 1.72 27.62
N THR A 265 -14.28 0.51 28.18
CA THR A 265 -15.43 -0.40 27.95
C THR A 265 -16.00 -1.00 29.24
N PRO A 266 -16.33 -0.20 30.27
CA PRO A 266 -16.69 -0.74 31.60
C PRO A 266 -17.95 -1.64 31.54
N GLU A 267 -18.97 -1.26 30.76
CA GLU A 267 -20.20 -2.06 30.63
C GLU A 267 -19.99 -3.36 29.85
N LEU A 268 -19.17 -3.31 28.79
CA LEU A 268 -18.81 -4.50 28.05
C LEU A 268 -17.96 -5.45 28.89
N ASP A 269 -17.01 -4.93 29.66
CA ASP A 269 -16.15 -5.68 30.56
C ASP A 269 -16.97 -6.41 31.65
N LYS A 270 -17.98 -5.74 32.17
CA LYS A 270 -18.95 -6.34 33.10
C LYS A 270 -19.74 -7.46 32.43
N LEU A 271 -20.31 -7.22 31.26
CA LEU A 271 -21.02 -8.24 30.48
C LEU A 271 -20.15 -9.45 30.15
N MET A 272 -18.89 -9.24 29.80
CA MET A 272 -17.93 -10.32 29.54
C MET A 272 -17.58 -11.14 30.80
N GLY A 273 -17.70 -10.53 31.97
CA GLY A 273 -17.55 -11.21 33.27
C GLY A 273 -18.78 -12.02 33.69
N GLU A 274 -19.97 -11.61 33.25
CA GLU A 274 -21.25 -12.24 33.57
C GLU A 274 -21.65 -13.33 32.54
N GLY A 275 -21.14 -13.24 31.30
CA GLY A 275 -21.47 -14.11 30.20
C GLY A 275 -20.31 -15.06 29.80
N ILE A 276 -20.38 -15.58 28.57
CA ILE A 276 -19.34 -16.42 27.96
C ILE A 276 -18.48 -15.54 27.09
N ALA A 277 -17.19 -15.39 27.43
CA ALA A 277 -16.25 -14.58 26.71
C ALA A 277 -15.09 -15.42 26.13
N TYR A 278 -14.81 -15.25 24.86
CA TYR A 278 -13.70 -15.92 24.15
C TYR A 278 -12.52 -14.94 24.04
N LYS A 279 -11.47 -15.13 24.86
CA LYS A 279 -10.27 -14.26 24.84
C LYS A 279 -9.36 -14.52 23.64
N ASN A 280 -9.39 -15.73 23.09
CA ASN A 280 -8.52 -16.18 22.00
C ASN A 280 -9.28 -16.28 20.65
N ALA A 281 -10.25 -15.40 20.42
CA ALA A 281 -10.91 -15.30 19.14
C ALA A 281 -10.14 -14.32 18.22
N TYR A 282 -9.84 -14.77 17.01
CA TYR A 282 -9.06 -14.00 16.03
C TYR A 282 -9.85 -13.87 14.74
N ALA A 283 -9.84 -12.66 14.16
CA ALA A 283 -10.40 -12.44 12.84
C ALA A 283 -9.48 -13.02 11.75
N ALA A 284 -10.04 -13.59 10.70
CA ALA A 284 -9.30 -14.12 9.57
C ALA A 284 -8.57 -13.02 8.76
N SER A 285 -9.03 -11.77 8.86
CA SER A 285 -8.43 -10.62 8.19
C SER A 285 -8.64 -9.36 9.02
N PHE A 286 -7.80 -8.35 8.77
CA PHE A 286 -7.93 -7.00 9.33
C PHE A 286 -9.01 -6.14 8.62
N ARG A 287 -9.57 -6.63 7.51
CA ARG A 287 -10.67 -5.98 6.78
C ARG A 287 -11.96 -6.76 7.00
N SER A 288 -13.04 -6.05 7.32
CA SER A 288 -14.36 -6.64 7.59
C SER A 288 -14.94 -7.41 6.39
N ASP A 289 -14.64 -6.98 5.16
CA ASP A 289 -15.03 -7.66 3.92
C ASP A 289 -14.41 -9.06 3.75
N LYS A 290 -13.35 -9.36 4.50
CA LYS A 290 -12.66 -10.66 4.50
C LYS A 290 -12.66 -11.34 5.86
N GLY A 291 -12.87 -10.58 6.94
CA GLY A 291 -12.85 -11.09 8.30
C GLY A 291 -14.18 -11.66 8.76
N LEU A 292 -15.28 -11.35 8.06
CA LEU A 292 -16.63 -11.83 8.33
C LEU A 292 -17.06 -12.98 7.41
N LEU A 293 -16.21 -13.38 6.47
CA LEU A 293 -16.40 -14.56 5.60
C LEU A 293 -15.87 -15.80 6.30
#